data_39b80ddc9497e9c3a15289e1862c1d1b
#
_entry.id   39b80ddc9497e9c3a15289e1862c1d1b
#
_cell.length_a   1.000
_cell.length_b   1.000
_cell.length_c   1.000
_cell.angle_alpha   90.00
_cell.angle_beta   90.00
_cell.angle_gamma   90.00
#
_symmetry.space_group_name_H-M   'P 1'
#
loop_
_entity.id
_entity.type
_entity.pdbx_description
1 polymer ?
#
loop_
_entity_poly.entity_id
_entity_poly.type
_entity_poly.pdbx_seq_one_letter_code
_entity_poly.pdbx_strand_id
1 'polypeptide(L)'
;MKNKNLEKIESQTLRRLISHLQSRTDVQNIEIMNLTGFCRNCLYKWMHEAAKESDEALSVEEAQEYVYGMPYDDWKKKFQK
;
A
#
# COMPACT_ATOMS: atom_id res chain seq x y z
N MET A 1 -19.50 -0.81 -14.51
CA MET A 1 -19.34 -2.27 -14.36
C MET A 1 -20.29 -2.78 -13.30
N LYS A 2 -21.18 -3.71 -13.66
CA LYS A 2 -22.20 -4.21 -12.73
C LYS A 2 -21.83 -5.62 -12.30
N ASN A 3 -20.95 -5.73 -11.32
CA ASN A 3 -20.52 -7.01 -10.79
C ASN A 3 -20.74 -7.01 -9.28
N LYS A 4 -21.52 -8.00 -8.79
CA LYS A 4 -21.80 -8.13 -7.36
C LYS A 4 -20.54 -8.40 -6.53
N ASN A 5 -19.50 -8.93 -7.19
CA ASN A 5 -18.24 -9.26 -6.53
C ASN A 5 -17.13 -8.25 -6.84
N LEU A 6 -17.49 -7.04 -7.27
CA LEU A 6 -16.51 -6.03 -7.65
C LEU A 6 -15.55 -5.70 -6.49
N GLU A 7 -16.08 -5.56 -5.28
CA GLU A 7 -15.24 -5.28 -4.12
C GLU A 7 -14.21 -6.39 -3.87
N LYS A 8 -14.61 -7.64 -4.09
CA LYS A 8 -13.70 -8.78 -3.96
C LYS A 8 -12.61 -8.72 -5.04
N ILE A 9 -12.99 -8.39 -6.26
CA ILE A 9 -12.05 -8.24 -7.38
C ILE A 9 -11.07 -7.12 -7.10
N GLU A 10 -11.57 -5.98 -6.64
CA GLU A 10 -10.73 -4.83 -6.27
C GLU A 10 -9.76 -5.21 -5.14
N SER A 11 -10.25 -5.92 -4.15
CA SER A 11 -9.43 -6.36 -3.01
C SER A 11 -8.31 -7.28 -3.47
N GLN A 12 -8.61 -8.26 -4.31
CA GLN A 12 -7.59 -9.18 -4.84
C GLN A 12 -6.59 -8.46 -5.73
N THR A 13 -7.05 -7.51 -6.52
CA THR A 13 -6.19 -6.71 -7.39
C THR A 13 -5.22 -5.85 -6.56
N LEU A 14 -5.74 -5.22 -5.50
CA LEU A 14 -4.90 -4.43 -4.61
C LEU A 14 -3.86 -5.32 -3.92
N ARG A 15 -4.26 -6.49 -3.44
CA ARG A 15 -3.33 -7.43 -2.81
C ARG A 15 -2.20 -7.83 -3.76
N ARG A 16 -2.53 -8.03 -5.03
CA ARG A 16 -1.51 -8.36 -6.04
C ARG A 16 -0.57 -7.19 -6.28
N LEU A 17 -1.08 -5.97 -6.35
CA LEU A 17 -0.25 -4.77 -6.47
C LEU A 17 0.70 -4.65 -5.27
N ILE A 18 0.17 -4.79 -4.06
CA ILE A 18 0.96 -4.71 -2.83
C ILE A 18 2.06 -5.79 -2.83
N SER A 19 1.70 -7.03 -3.17
CA SER A 19 2.66 -8.13 -3.24
C SER A 19 3.76 -7.84 -4.27
N HIS A 20 3.38 -7.27 -5.41
CA HIS A 20 4.34 -6.90 -6.45
C HIS A 20 5.32 -5.83 -5.94
N LEU A 21 4.80 -4.79 -5.29
CA LEU A 21 5.64 -3.72 -4.74
C LEU A 21 6.58 -4.27 -3.66
N GLN A 22 6.12 -5.21 -2.85
CA GLN A 22 6.96 -5.84 -1.83
C GLN A 22 8.10 -6.64 -2.46
N SER A 23 7.89 -7.19 -3.65
CA SER A 23 8.94 -7.91 -4.38
C SER A 23 9.97 -6.99 -5.03
N ARG A 24 9.66 -5.70 -5.12
CA ARG A 24 10.52 -4.71 -5.80
C ARG A 24 11.17 -3.77 -4.81
N THR A 25 11.93 -4.33 -3.87
CA THR A 25 12.66 -3.55 -2.87
C THR A 25 13.79 -2.71 -3.46
N ASP A 26 14.17 -3.02 -4.71
CA ASP A 26 15.15 -2.25 -5.48
C ASP A 26 14.62 -0.88 -5.94
N VAL A 27 13.28 -0.72 -5.99
CA VAL A 27 12.66 0.52 -6.47
C VAL A 27 12.36 1.45 -5.30
N GLN A 28 12.90 2.66 -5.36
CA GLN A 28 12.72 3.66 -4.32
C GLN A 28 11.38 4.39 -4.47
N ASN A 29 10.82 4.85 -3.37
CA ASN A 29 9.56 5.58 -3.39
C ASN A 29 9.64 6.84 -4.26
N ILE A 30 10.77 7.54 -4.24
CA ILE A 30 10.92 8.74 -5.07
C ILE A 30 10.88 8.40 -6.57
N GLU A 31 11.37 7.24 -6.96
CA GLU A 31 11.33 6.79 -8.35
C GLU A 31 9.88 6.54 -8.80
N ILE A 32 9.11 5.84 -7.96
CA ILE A 32 7.69 5.59 -8.26
C ILE A 32 6.93 6.91 -8.34
N MET A 33 7.15 7.80 -7.37
CA MET A 33 6.49 9.10 -7.31
C MET A 33 6.76 9.92 -8.56
N ASN A 34 8.00 9.95 -9.03
CA ASN A 34 8.37 10.72 -10.22
C ASN A 34 7.71 10.18 -11.49
N LEU A 35 7.50 8.88 -11.57
CA LEU A 35 6.91 8.26 -12.75
C LEU A 35 5.38 8.26 -12.73
N THR A 36 4.77 8.10 -11.57
CA THR A 36 3.34 7.79 -11.47
C THR A 36 2.54 8.79 -10.64
N GLY A 37 3.19 9.63 -9.85
CA GLY A 37 2.51 10.56 -8.96
C GLY A 37 2.05 9.95 -7.64
N PHE A 38 2.38 8.69 -7.37
CA PHE A 38 2.11 8.06 -6.07
C PHE A 38 3.31 7.22 -5.66
N CYS A 39 3.31 6.77 -4.41
CA CYS A 39 4.32 5.82 -3.94
C CYS A 39 3.71 4.94 -2.85
N ARG A 40 4.52 4.07 -2.23
CA ARG A 40 4.07 3.19 -1.15
C ARG A 40 3.44 3.97 0.00
N ASN A 41 3.98 5.15 0.30
CA ASN A 41 3.45 6.00 1.36
C ASN A 41 2.04 6.49 1.03
N CYS A 42 1.78 6.83 -0.22
CA CYS A 42 0.44 7.21 -0.64
C CYS A 42 -0.55 6.07 -0.44
N LEU A 43 -0.14 4.84 -0.77
CA LEU A 43 -1.01 3.67 -0.64
C LEU A 43 -1.46 3.44 0.80
N TYR A 44 -0.52 3.48 1.77
CA TYR A 44 -0.93 3.24 3.14
C TYR A 44 -1.80 4.38 3.69
N LYS A 45 -1.55 5.61 3.24
CA LYS A 45 -2.38 6.75 3.63
C LYS A 45 -3.79 6.61 3.10
N TRP A 46 -3.94 6.21 1.84
CA TRP A 46 -5.25 5.98 1.24
C TRP A 46 -6.01 4.86 1.95
N MET A 47 -5.32 3.80 2.34
CA MET A 47 -5.95 2.72 3.10
C MET A 47 -6.43 3.20 4.47
N HIS A 48 -5.61 3.99 5.15
CA HIS A 48 -5.98 4.55 6.45
C HIS A 48 -7.21 5.46 6.32
N GLU A 49 -7.23 6.31 5.28
CA GLU A 49 -8.38 7.18 5.00
C GLU A 49 -9.64 6.37 4.68
N ALA A 50 -9.50 5.34 3.86
CA ALA A 50 -10.63 4.47 3.51
C ALA A 50 -11.20 3.77 4.75
N ALA A 51 -10.35 3.35 5.66
CA ALA A 51 -10.79 2.74 6.91
C ALA A 51 -11.60 3.74 7.75
N LYS A 52 -11.14 5.00 7.84
CA LYS A 52 -11.87 6.04 8.55
C LYS A 52 -13.26 6.28 7.95
N GLU A 53 -13.33 6.36 6.63
CA GLU A 53 -14.58 6.58 5.91
C GLU A 53 -15.57 5.43 6.12
N SER A 54 -15.06 4.24 6.37
CA SER A 54 -15.88 3.03 6.58
C SER A 54 -16.10 2.71 8.06
N ASP A 55 -15.68 3.58 8.97
CA ASP A 55 -15.74 3.38 10.43
C ASP A 55 -15.00 2.09 10.86
N GLU A 56 -13.95 1.73 10.13
CA GLU A 56 -13.13 0.56 10.46
C GLU A 56 -11.87 1.00 11.20
N ALA A 57 -11.45 0.17 12.16
CA ALA A 57 -10.25 0.44 12.94
C ALA A 57 -9.03 -0.09 12.22
N LEU A 58 -8.22 0.82 11.68
CA LEU A 58 -6.94 0.50 11.07
C LEU A 58 -5.97 1.62 11.41
N SER A 59 -4.94 1.31 12.18
CA SER A 59 -3.95 2.32 12.56
C SER A 59 -3.03 2.63 11.37
N VAL A 60 -2.34 3.75 11.46
CA VAL A 60 -1.32 4.13 10.46
C VAL A 60 -0.25 3.04 10.37
N GLU A 61 0.20 2.55 11.52
CA GLU A 61 1.24 1.52 11.60
C GLU A 61 0.79 0.21 10.95
N GLU A 62 -0.47 -0.18 11.16
CA GLU A 62 -1.04 -1.37 10.53
C GLU A 62 -1.10 -1.21 9.01
N ALA A 63 -1.51 -0.03 8.54
CA ALA A 63 -1.56 0.26 7.11
C ALA A 63 -0.15 0.24 6.49
N GLN A 64 0.82 0.83 7.16
CA GLN A 64 2.22 0.80 6.73
C GLN A 64 2.74 -0.62 6.62
N GLU A 65 2.52 -1.43 7.63
CA GLU A 65 2.98 -2.82 7.65
C GLU A 65 2.33 -3.64 6.56
N TYR A 66 1.05 -3.38 6.28
CA TYR A 66 0.35 -4.04 5.19
C TYR A 66 1.01 -3.75 3.84
N VAL A 67 1.32 -2.47 3.57
CA VAL A 67 1.89 -2.07 2.28
C VAL A 67 3.34 -2.52 2.14
N TYR A 68 4.14 -2.37 3.19
CA TYR A 68 5.57 -2.69 3.14
C TYR A 68 5.89 -4.16 3.41
N GLY A 69 4.96 -4.90 4.04
CA GLY A 69 5.20 -6.29 4.43
C GLY A 69 6.08 -6.42 5.66
N MET A 70 6.40 -5.33 6.32
CA MET A 70 7.20 -5.25 7.54
C MET A 70 7.01 -3.85 8.13
N PRO A 71 7.40 -3.62 9.40
CA PRO A 71 7.36 -2.28 9.96
C PRO A 71 8.13 -1.29 9.08
N TYR A 72 7.57 -0.11 8.90
CA TYR A 72 8.14 0.89 7.99
C TYR A 72 9.59 1.25 8.33
N ASP A 73 9.90 1.38 9.63
CA ASP A 73 11.26 1.69 10.05
C ASP A 73 12.26 0.60 9.63
N ASP A 74 11.83 -0.66 9.66
CA ASP A 74 12.67 -1.77 9.20
C ASP A 74 12.92 -1.69 7.70
N TRP A 75 11.87 -1.37 6.94
CA TRP A 75 11.99 -1.23 5.49
C TRP A 75 12.96 -0.10 5.13
N LYS A 76 12.84 1.04 5.82
CA LYS A 76 13.74 2.17 5.59
C LYS A 76 15.19 1.80 5.84
N LYS A 77 15.45 1.09 6.94
CA LYS A 77 16.80 0.66 7.28
C LYS A 77 17.40 -0.31 6.28
N LYS A 78 16.56 -1.21 5.74
CA LYS A 78 17.02 -2.26 4.82
C LYS A 78 17.15 -1.78 3.38
N PHE A 79 16.23 -0.95 2.91
CA PHE A 79 16.07 -0.70 1.47
C PHE A 79 16.12 0.75 1.06
N GLN A 80 15.80 1.69 1.92
CA GLN A 80 15.80 3.11 1.55
C GLN A 80 17.23 3.63 1.44
N LYS A 81 17.54 4.20 0.31
CA LYS A 81 18.85 4.79 0.03
C LYS A 81 18.88 6.29 0.30
#